data_4040040080725239f687a839e938ab0b
#
_entry.id   4040040080725239f687a839e938ab0b
#
_cell.length_a   1.000
_cell.length_b   1.000
_cell.length_c   1.000
_cell.angle_alpha   90.00
_cell.angle_beta   90.00
_cell.angle_gamma   90.00
#
_symmetry.space_group_name_H-M   'P 1'
#
loop_
_entity.id
_entity.type
_entity.pdbx_description
1 polymer ?
#
loop_
_entity_poly.entity_id
_entity_poly.type
_entity_poly.pdbx_seq_one_letter_code
_entity_poly.pdbx_strand_id
1 'polypeptide(L)'
;MGLGKTLQLLALEVTERVEPAGPSLLLCPMSLVGNWQAEARKFAPDLRVYAHHGPQRLRGQDLTDQLARTDIVVTTYGTATRDLDELAEIDWNRVVLDEAQAIKNRHSRTAKAVGRLRGEHRVALTGTPVENRLGELWSIMDFLNPGLLGSAEKFRTRYAIPVERH
;
A
#
# COMPACT_ATOMS: atom_id res chain seq x y z
N MET A 1 5.04 11.84 13.39
CA MET A 1 6.24 11.21 12.82
C MET A 1 7.01 10.52 13.92
N GLY A 2 7.83 9.51 13.62
CA GLY A 2 8.68 8.87 14.64
C GLY A 2 8.06 7.73 15.45
N LEU A 3 6.86 7.26 15.10
CA LEU A 3 6.21 6.12 15.80
C LEU A 3 6.76 4.74 15.37
N GLY A 4 7.83 4.70 14.57
CA GLY A 4 8.45 3.43 14.14
C GLY A 4 7.60 2.62 13.15
N LYS A 5 6.80 3.25 12.31
CA LYS A 5 5.92 2.57 11.33
C LYS A 5 6.66 1.54 10.47
N THR A 6 7.85 1.88 10.00
CA THR A 6 8.69 0.96 9.20
C THR A 6 9.07 -0.28 10.00
N LEU A 7 9.55 -0.10 11.24
CA LEU A 7 9.92 -1.21 12.12
C LEU A 7 8.74 -2.08 12.47
N GLN A 8 7.57 -1.50 12.71
CA GLN A 8 6.35 -2.25 12.98
C GLN A 8 5.94 -3.11 11.80
N LEU A 9 5.99 -2.56 10.57
CA LEU A 9 5.70 -3.34 9.37
C LEU A 9 6.73 -4.44 9.14
N LEU A 10 8.01 -4.15 9.26
CA LEU A 10 9.06 -5.16 9.11
C LEU A 10 8.92 -6.28 10.16
N ALA A 11 8.59 -5.95 11.41
CA ALA A 11 8.32 -6.93 12.44
C ALA A 11 7.11 -7.81 12.08
N LEU A 12 6.02 -7.20 11.57
CA LEU A 12 4.84 -7.92 11.11
C LEU A 12 5.20 -8.90 9.98
N GLU A 13 5.97 -8.46 8.98
CA GLU A 13 6.40 -9.32 7.87
C GLU A 13 7.29 -10.49 8.32
N VAL A 14 8.12 -10.28 9.34
CA VAL A 14 8.98 -11.35 9.89
C VAL A 14 8.15 -12.34 10.72
N THR A 15 7.20 -11.86 11.53
CA THR A 15 6.49 -12.70 12.52
C THR A 15 5.28 -13.44 11.96
N GLU A 16 4.58 -12.85 10.98
CA GLU A 16 3.36 -13.44 10.38
C GLU A 16 3.61 -14.18 9.07
N ARG A 17 4.87 -14.40 8.74
CA ARG A 17 5.21 -15.12 7.52
C ARG A 17 4.93 -16.60 7.67
N VAL A 18 3.78 -17.02 7.16
CA VAL A 18 3.40 -18.44 7.06
C VAL A 18 3.71 -18.90 5.64
N GLU A 19 4.58 -19.87 5.49
CA GLU A 19 4.84 -20.47 4.18
C GLU A 19 3.67 -21.41 3.77
N PRO A 20 3.23 -21.38 2.51
CA PRO A 20 3.71 -20.62 1.36
C PRO A 20 2.91 -19.34 1.14
N ALA A 21 3.29 -18.25 1.76
CA ALA A 21 2.68 -16.94 1.48
C ALA A 21 3.32 -16.32 0.23
N GLY A 22 2.51 -15.66 -0.60
CA GLY A 22 3.00 -14.80 -1.67
C GLY A 22 3.78 -13.59 -1.13
N PRO A 23 4.43 -12.80 -1.99
CA PRO A 23 5.13 -11.59 -1.56
C PRO A 23 4.13 -10.52 -1.09
N SER A 24 4.58 -9.62 -0.22
CA SER A 24 3.88 -8.39 0.12
C SER A 24 4.25 -7.26 -0.84
N LEU A 25 3.27 -6.43 -1.21
CA LEU A 25 3.48 -5.24 -2.05
C LEU A 25 3.39 -3.98 -1.20
N LEU A 26 4.47 -3.22 -1.15
CA LEU A 26 4.55 -1.94 -0.47
C LEU A 26 4.59 -0.79 -1.49
N LEU A 27 3.61 0.11 -1.40
CA LEU A 27 3.56 1.34 -2.19
C LEU A 27 3.98 2.52 -1.32
N CYS A 28 4.95 3.31 -1.81
CA CYS A 28 5.43 4.49 -1.09
C CYS A 28 5.73 5.65 -2.05
N PRO A 29 5.91 6.88 -1.54
CA PRO A 29 6.51 7.97 -2.31
C PRO A 29 7.89 7.58 -2.85
N MET A 30 8.23 8.07 -4.04
CA MET A 30 9.50 7.76 -4.72
C MET A 30 10.73 8.04 -3.83
N SER A 31 10.70 9.12 -3.06
CA SER A 31 11.77 9.50 -2.13
C SER A 31 12.02 8.49 -1.00
N LEU A 32 11.06 7.60 -0.74
CA LEU A 32 11.15 6.63 0.35
C LEU A 32 11.58 5.23 -0.09
N VAL A 33 11.65 4.95 -1.40
CA VAL A 33 12.03 3.61 -1.92
C VAL A 33 13.40 3.17 -1.37
N GLY A 34 14.41 4.03 -1.48
CA GLY A 34 15.75 3.75 -0.96
C GLY A 34 15.79 3.60 0.56
N ASN A 35 14.99 4.39 1.27
CA ASN A 35 14.88 4.31 2.73
C ASN A 35 14.29 2.96 3.19
N TRP A 36 13.22 2.50 2.53
CA TRP A 36 12.62 1.19 2.80
C TRP A 36 13.62 0.05 2.59
N GLN A 37 14.40 0.09 1.49
CA GLN A 37 15.43 -0.91 1.23
C GLN A 37 16.56 -0.86 2.30
N ALA A 38 16.99 0.33 2.71
CA ALA A 38 18.04 0.49 3.71
C ALA A 38 17.58 0.01 5.11
N GLU A 39 16.36 0.36 5.52
CA GLU A 39 15.80 -0.05 6.80
C GLU A 39 15.54 -1.56 6.84
N ALA A 40 15.02 -2.15 5.77
CA ALA A 40 14.85 -3.60 5.69
C ALA A 40 16.19 -4.33 5.84
N ARG A 41 17.24 -3.91 5.13
CA ARG A 41 18.58 -4.51 5.29
C ARG A 41 19.12 -4.39 6.70
N LYS A 42 18.82 -3.29 7.39
CA LYS A 42 19.32 -3.02 8.74
C LYS A 42 18.58 -3.82 9.82
N PHE A 43 17.26 -3.91 9.73
CA PHE A 43 16.40 -4.42 10.80
C PHE A 43 15.80 -5.79 10.53
N ALA A 44 15.74 -6.21 9.27
CA ALA A 44 15.20 -7.49 8.84
C ALA A 44 16.05 -8.06 7.67
N PRO A 45 17.33 -8.36 7.89
CA PRO A 45 18.28 -8.75 6.84
C PRO A 45 17.89 -10.05 6.12
N ASP A 46 17.10 -10.90 6.76
CA ASP A 46 16.62 -12.16 6.18
C ASP A 46 15.44 -11.96 5.20
N LEU A 47 14.81 -10.78 5.18
CA LEU A 47 13.76 -10.47 4.21
C LEU A 47 14.35 -10.12 2.84
N ARG A 48 13.91 -10.85 1.83
CA ARG A 48 14.29 -10.61 0.42
C ARG A 48 13.44 -9.49 -0.16
N VAL A 49 14.05 -8.31 -0.32
CA VAL A 49 13.37 -7.10 -0.80
C VAL A 49 13.74 -6.82 -2.25
N TYR A 50 12.72 -6.66 -3.10
CA TYR A 50 12.87 -6.24 -4.49
C TYR A 50 12.25 -4.86 -4.70
N ALA A 51 12.99 -3.92 -5.32
CA ALA A 51 12.45 -2.62 -5.70
C ALA A 51 11.93 -2.67 -7.15
N HIS A 52 10.63 -2.72 -7.32
CA HIS A 52 9.95 -2.62 -8.61
C HIS A 52 9.79 -1.15 -8.99
N HIS A 53 10.90 -0.52 -9.44
CA HIS A 53 10.96 0.90 -9.73
C HIS A 53 12.02 1.20 -10.81
N GLY A 54 11.83 2.32 -11.52
CA GLY A 54 12.76 2.77 -12.54
C GLY A 54 12.49 2.17 -13.92
N PRO A 55 13.29 2.59 -14.95
CA PRO A 55 13.07 2.18 -16.32
C PRO A 55 13.45 0.72 -16.62
N GLN A 56 14.35 0.15 -15.82
CA GLN A 56 14.84 -1.23 -15.99
C GLN A 56 14.14 -2.23 -15.06
N ARG A 57 12.99 -1.87 -14.48
CA ARG A 57 12.23 -2.80 -13.63
C ARG A 57 11.74 -3.99 -14.46
N LEU A 58 11.75 -5.16 -13.84
CA LEU A 58 11.38 -6.42 -14.47
C LEU A 58 9.89 -6.45 -14.86
N ARG A 59 9.58 -7.24 -15.89
CA ARG A 59 8.23 -7.43 -16.42
C ARG A 59 8.02 -8.86 -16.88
N GLY A 60 6.76 -9.27 -17.05
CA GLY A 60 6.40 -10.59 -17.58
C GLY A 60 7.02 -11.72 -16.79
N GLN A 61 7.62 -12.69 -17.49
CA GLN A 61 8.20 -13.87 -16.85
C GLN A 61 9.36 -13.53 -15.90
N ASP A 62 10.21 -12.55 -16.24
CA ASP A 62 11.33 -12.12 -15.38
C ASP A 62 10.82 -11.56 -14.05
N LEU A 63 9.70 -10.83 -14.06
CA LEU A 63 9.04 -10.37 -12.83
C LEU A 63 8.51 -11.56 -12.03
N THR A 64 7.82 -12.51 -12.66
CA THR A 64 7.28 -13.70 -12.01
C THR A 64 8.40 -14.50 -11.32
N ASP A 65 9.51 -14.74 -12.02
CA ASP A 65 10.66 -15.45 -11.48
C ASP A 65 11.31 -14.70 -10.31
N GLN A 66 11.33 -13.38 -10.37
CA GLN A 66 11.83 -12.54 -9.27
C GLN A 66 10.90 -12.65 -8.04
N LEU A 67 9.58 -12.59 -8.25
CA LEU A 67 8.59 -12.65 -7.16
C LEU A 67 8.65 -13.97 -6.40
N ALA A 68 8.93 -15.08 -7.07
CA ALA A 68 9.06 -16.40 -6.43
C ALA A 68 10.17 -16.46 -5.35
N ARG A 69 11.10 -15.51 -5.36
CA ARG A 69 12.21 -15.40 -4.40
C ARG A 69 12.22 -14.06 -3.66
N THR A 70 11.09 -13.38 -3.61
CA THR A 70 10.93 -12.06 -2.99
C THR A 70 9.91 -12.15 -1.87
N ASP A 71 10.18 -11.48 -0.76
CA ASP A 71 9.29 -11.39 0.39
C ASP A 71 8.51 -10.08 0.39
N ILE A 72 9.19 -8.98 0.04
CA ILE A 72 8.60 -7.65 -0.06
C ILE A 72 8.99 -7.01 -1.39
N VAL A 73 7.99 -6.59 -2.14
CA VAL A 73 8.16 -5.73 -3.32
C VAL A 73 7.89 -4.29 -2.90
N VAL A 74 8.88 -3.42 -3.05
CA VAL A 74 8.73 -1.97 -2.83
C VAL A 74 8.54 -1.28 -4.18
N THR A 75 7.47 -0.50 -4.31
CA THR A 75 7.18 0.26 -5.54
C THR A 75 6.65 1.65 -5.21
N THR A 76 6.45 2.47 -6.23
CA THR A 76 5.82 3.79 -6.06
C THR A 76 4.37 3.77 -6.54
N TYR A 77 3.56 4.68 -6.03
CA TYR A 77 2.17 4.85 -6.49
C TYR A 77 2.09 5.07 -8.01
N GLY A 78 3.01 5.86 -8.56
CA GLY A 78 3.07 6.11 -10.00
C GLY A 78 3.45 4.88 -10.82
N THR A 79 4.40 4.08 -10.35
CA THR A 79 4.79 2.82 -11.00
C THR A 79 3.66 1.80 -10.92
N ALA A 80 3.05 1.62 -9.76
CA ALA A 80 1.92 0.71 -9.59
C ALA A 80 0.72 1.08 -10.49
N THR A 81 0.48 2.38 -10.69
CA THR A 81 -0.59 2.84 -11.61
C THR A 81 -0.26 2.55 -13.07
N ARG A 82 1.00 2.64 -13.48
CA ARG A 82 1.44 2.33 -14.85
C ARG A 82 1.46 0.84 -15.17
N ASP A 83 1.86 0.04 -14.19
CA ASP A 83 2.03 -1.41 -14.34
C ASP A 83 0.85 -2.19 -13.73
N LEU A 84 -0.30 -1.51 -13.58
CA LEU A 84 -1.46 -2.05 -12.87
C LEU A 84 -1.95 -3.39 -13.43
N ASP A 85 -1.98 -3.53 -14.76
CA ASP A 85 -2.51 -4.75 -15.39
C ASP A 85 -1.67 -5.98 -15.01
N GLU A 86 -0.36 -5.80 -14.86
CA GLU A 86 0.54 -6.87 -14.44
C GLU A 86 0.47 -7.11 -12.91
N LEU A 87 0.50 -6.03 -12.13
CA LEU A 87 0.49 -6.14 -10.66
C LEU A 87 -0.86 -6.57 -10.09
N ALA A 88 -1.97 -6.33 -10.79
CA ALA A 88 -3.31 -6.75 -10.37
C ALA A 88 -3.59 -8.24 -10.60
N GLU A 89 -2.80 -8.92 -11.44
CA GLU A 89 -2.92 -10.37 -11.64
C GLU A 89 -2.18 -11.18 -10.56
N ILE A 90 -1.34 -10.52 -9.74
CA ILE A 90 -0.58 -11.16 -8.68
C ILE A 90 -1.44 -11.20 -7.41
N ASP A 91 -1.48 -12.36 -6.77
CA ASP A 91 -2.10 -12.52 -5.46
C ASP A 91 -1.07 -12.17 -4.37
N TRP A 92 -1.20 -10.96 -3.83
CA TRP A 92 -0.32 -10.46 -2.79
C TRP A 92 -0.73 -10.98 -1.42
N ASN A 93 0.21 -11.40 -0.59
CA ASN A 93 -0.06 -11.69 0.82
C ASN A 93 -0.59 -10.42 1.51
N ARG A 94 0.11 -9.31 1.30
CA ARG A 94 -0.28 -8.02 1.89
C ARG A 94 -0.06 -6.88 0.89
N VAL A 95 -1.02 -5.95 0.84
CA VAL A 95 -0.84 -4.66 0.13
C VAL A 95 -0.74 -3.56 1.16
N VAL A 96 0.42 -2.90 1.20
CA VAL A 96 0.76 -1.86 2.17
C VAL A 96 0.87 -0.51 1.48
N LEU A 97 0.21 0.48 2.01
CA LEU A 97 0.31 1.87 1.56
C LEU A 97 1.08 2.69 2.60
N ASP A 98 2.28 3.12 2.27
CA ASP A 98 2.99 4.12 3.07
C ASP A 98 2.62 5.52 2.59
N GLU A 99 2.47 6.45 3.54
CA GLU A 99 1.88 7.78 3.29
C GLU A 99 0.53 7.65 2.57
N ALA A 100 -0.39 6.89 3.20
CA ALA A 100 -1.67 6.47 2.60
C ALA A 100 -2.59 7.64 2.21
N GLN A 101 -2.31 8.88 2.64
CA GLN A 101 -2.98 10.08 2.13
C GLN A 101 -2.84 10.25 0.60
N ALA A 102 -1.92 9.53 -0.04
CA ALA A 102 -1.81 9.47 -1.50
C ALA A 102 -3.11 9.01 -2.18
N ILE A 103 -3.95 8.25 -1.50
CA ILE A 103 -5.25 7.77 -2.00
C ILE A 103 -6.45 8.51 -1.42
N LYS A 104 -6.26 9.64 -0.72
CA LYS A 104 -7.34 10.42 -0.08
C LYS A 104 -8.45 10.85 -1.05
N ASN A 105 -8.12 11.06 -2.31
CA ASN A 105 -9.11 11.31 -3.36
C ASN A 105 -9.46 10.01 -4.09
N ARG A 106 -10.61 9.42 -3.76
CA ARG A 106 -11.12 8.17 -4.35
C ARG A 106 -11.29 8.22 -5.88
N HIS A 107 -11.44 9.42 -6.45
CA HIS A 107 -11.62 9.60 -7.90
C HIS A 107 -10.28 9.68 -8.64
N SER A 108 -9.16 9.80 -7.94
CA SER A 108 -7.84 9.83 -8.55
C SER A 108 -7.51 8.50 -9.26
N ARG A 109 -6.68 8.59 -10.29
CA ARG A 109 -6.17 7.39 -10.99
C ARG A 109 -5.45 6.45 -10.03
N THR A 110 -4.68 7.01 -9.11
CA THR A 110 -3.93 6.27 -8.09
C THR A 110 -4.86 5.49 -7.16
N ALA A 111 -5.89 6.12 -6.59
CA ALA A 111 -6.82 5.45 -5.69
C ALA A 111 -7.56 4.29 -6.39
N LYS A 112 -8.00 4.52 -7.65
CA LYS A 112 -8.64 3.49 -8.47
C LYS A 112 -7.70 2.33 -8.79
N ALA A 113 -6.44 2.63 -9.13
CA ALA A 113 -5.44 1.60 -9.42
C ALA A 113 -5.14 0.75 -8.18
N VAL A 114 -4.89 1.39 -7.06
CA VAL A 114 -4.60 0.72 -5.78
C VAL A 114 -5.78 -0.16 -5.33
N GLY A 115 -7.01 0.29 -5.54
CA GLY A 115 -8.22 -0.50 -5.23
C GLY A 115 -8.35 -1.80 -6.03
N ARG A 116 -7.70 -1.91 -7.20
CA ARG A 116 -7.69 -3.12 -8.04
C ARG A 116 -6.62 -4.15 -7.64
N LEU A 117 -5.64 -3.76 -6.82
CA LEU A 117 -4.62 -4.69 -6.34
C LEU A 117 -5.26 -5.73 -5.42
N ARG A 118 -5.00 -7.02 -5.69
CA ARG A 118 -5.48 -8.13 -4.89
C ARG A 118 -4.51 -8.43 -3.77
N GLY A 119 -4.97 -8.39 -2.52
CA GLY A 119 -4.18 -8.74 -1.35
C GLY A 119 -5.05 -9.41 -0.30
N GLU A 120 -4.52 -10.43 0.34
CA GLU A 120 -5.21 -11.12 1.43
C GLU A 120 -5.41 -10.15 2.61
N HIS A 121 -4.39 -9.33 2.87
CA HIS A 121 -4.43 -8.29 3.90
C HIS A 121 -4.14 -6.91 3.31
N ARG A 122 -4.69 -5.87 3.92
CA ARG A 122 -4.44 -4.47 3.53
C ARG A 122 -4.02 -3.65 4.72
N VAL A 123 -2.98 -2.84 4.55
CA VAL A 123 -2.41 -2.00 5.60
C VAL A 123 -2.23 -0.58 5.06
N ALA A 124 -2.58 0.40 5.86
CA ALA A 124 -2.33 1.82 5.56
C ALA A 124 -1.50 2.45 6.67
N LEU A 125 -0.36 3.01 6.30
CA LEU A 125 0.53 3.77 7.18
C LEU A 125 0.38 5.24 6.84
N THR A 126 0.03 6.06 7.82
CA THR A 126 -0.07 7.51 7.63
C THR A 126 0.19 8.24 8.93
N GLY A 127 0.80 9.42 8.84
CA GLY A 127 0.90 10.36 9.95
C GLY A 127 -0.28 11.35 10.00
N THR A 128 -1.05 11.44 8.91
CA THR A 128 -2.13 12.42 8.72
C THR A 128 -3.34 11.78 8.05
N PRO A 129 -4.11 10.93 8.78
CA PRO A 129 -5.24 10.20 8.19
C PRO A 129 -6.37 11.12 7.73
N VAL A 130 -6.50 12.29 8.33
CA VAL A 130 -7.42 13.36 7.95
C VAL A 130 -6.64 14.68 7.93
N GLU A 131 -6.55 15.32 6.78
CA GLU A 131 -5.94 16.64 6.65
C GLU A 131 -7.00 17.74 6.62
N ASN A 132 -8.00 17.61 5.74
CA ASN A 132 -8.97 18.67 5.49
C ASN A 132 -10.43 18.22 5.59
N ARG A 133 -10.74 16.97 5.22
CA ARG A 133 -12.12 16.48 5.10
C ARG A 133 -12.24 15.04 5.56
N LEU A 134 -13.34 14.70 6.20
CA LEU A 134 -13.66 13.32 6.59
C LEU A 134 -13.77 12.36 5.40
N GLY A 135 -14.10 12.84 4.21
CA GLY A 135 -14.07 12.05 2.99
C GLY A 135 -12.69 11.48 2.63
N GLU A 136 -11.61 12.10 3.09
CA GLU A 136 -10.23 11.59 2.94
C GLU A 136 -10.05 10.29 3.75
N LEU A 137 -10.53 10.29 5.00
CA LEU A 137 -10.55 9.11 5.83
C LEU A 137 -11.39 7.98 5.22
N TRP A 138 -12.57 8.33 4.66
CA TRP A 138 -13.41 7.35 3.99
C TRP A 138 -12.64 6.60 2.88
N SER A 139 -11.88 7.31 2.07
CA SER A 139 -11.11 6.71 0.96
C SER A 139 -10.07 5.70 1.46
N ILE A 140 -9.38 6.01 2.56
CA ILE A 140 -8.39 5.11 3.18
C ILE A 140 -9.11 3.90 3.80
N MET A 141 -10.20 4.12 4.50
CA MET A 141 -10.96 3.05 5.14
C MET A 141 -11.64 2.12 4.12
N ASP A 142 -12.11 2.65 2.99
CA ASP A 142 -12.68 1.84 1.90
C ASP A 142 -11.60 0.99 1.21
N PHE A 143 -10.36 1.46 1.12
CA PHE A 143 -9.24 0.64 0.69
C PHE A 143 -8.99 -0.51 1.68
N LEU A 144 -8.94 -0.22 2.99
CA LEU A 144 -8.64 -1.22 4.03
C LEU A 144 -9.75 -2.28 4.14
N ASN A 145 -11.00 -1.85 4.14
CA ASN A 145 -12.18 -2.69 4.33
C ASN A 145 -13.29 -2.25 3.36
N PRO A 146 -13.26 -2.70 2.10
CA PRO A 146 -14.21 -2.26 1.09
C PRO A 146 -15.66 -2.42 1.53
N GLY A 147 -16.42 -1.33 1.46
CA GLY A 147 -17.84 -1.31 1.79
C GLY A 147 -18.18 -1.19 3.28
N LEU A 148 -17.22 -1.28 4.21
CA LEU A 148 -17.46 -1.21 5.66
C LEU A 148 -18.22 0.07 6.08
N LEU A 149 -17.85 1.20 5.53
CA LEU A 149 -18.47 2.51 5.82
C LEU A 149 -19.64 2.85 4.88
N GLY A 150 -20.05 1.90 4.03
CA GLY A 150 -21.06 2.12 3.00
C GLY A 150 -20.56 3.03 1.87
N SER A 151 -21.48 3.53 1.03
CA SER A 151 -21.10 4.42 -0.06
C SER A 151 -20.56 5.76 0.48
N ALA A 152 -19.67 6.39 -0.29
CA ALA A 152 -19.13 7.70 0.08
C ALA A 152 -20.21 8.78 0.26
N GLU A 153 -21.30 8.67 -0.50
CA GLU A 153 -22.43 9.60 -0.40
C GLU A 153 -23.17 9.42 0.93
N LYS A 154 -23.46 8.17 1.34
CA LYS A 154 -24.05 7.87 2.65
C LYS A 154 -23.15 8.31 3.78
N PHE A 155 -21.85 8.04 3.69
CA PHE A 155 -20.87 8.49 4.68
C PHE A 155 -20.81 10.01 4.77
N ARG A 156 -20.77 10.71 3.64
CA ARG A 156 -20.78 12.18 3.61
C ARG A 156 -22.01 12.75 4.28
N THR A 157 -23.19 12.25 3.94
CA THR A 157 -24.46 12.76 4.51
C THR A 157 -24.55 12.48 6.02
N ARG A 158 -24.12 11.29 6.45
CA ARG A 158 -24.31 10.84 7.85
C ARG A 158 -23.26 11.42 8.78
N TYR A 159 -22.02 11.57 8.33
CA TYR A 159 -20.88 11.92 9.20
C TYR A 159 -20.16 13.20 8.79
N ALA A 160 -19.81 13.37 7.51
CA ALA A 160 -18.97 14.49 7.11
C ALA A 160 -19.71 15.83 7.18
N ILE A 161 -20.92 15.92 6.65
CA ILE A 161 -21.70 17.18 6.67
C ILE A 161 -21.98 17.66 8.10
N PRO A 162 -22.44 16.82 9.03
CA PRO A 162 -22.68 17.27 10.42
C PRO A 162 -21.40 17.78 11.13
N VAL A 163 -20.26 17.12 10.89
CA VAL A 163 -18.99 17.48 11.54
C VAL A 163 -18.33 18.69 10.91
N GLU A 164 -18.39 18.83 9.57
CA GLU A 164 -17.74 19.92 8.84
C GLU A 164 -18.53 21.25 8.86
N ARG A 165 -19.76 21.26 9.37
CA ARG A 165 -20.61 22.46 9.50
C ARG A 165 -20.50 23.17 10.85
N HIS A 166 -19.74 22.60 11.78
CA HIS A 166 -19.42 23.17 13.08
C HIS A 166 -17.96 23.61 13.14
#